data_3e13b3bff0384de8455aeb679f56342b
#
_entry.id   3e13b3bff0384de8455aeb679f56342b
#
_cell.length_a   1.000
_cell.length_b   1.000
_cell.length_c   1.000
_cell.angle_alpha   90.00
_cell.angle_beta   90.00
_cell.angle_gamma   90.00
#
_symmetry.space_group_name_H-M   'P 1'
#
loop_
_entity.id
_entity.type
_entity.pdbx_description
1 polymer ?
#
loop_
_entity_poly.entity_id
_entity_poly.type
_entity_poly.pdbx_seq_one_letter_code
_entity_poly.pdbx_strand_id
1 'polypeptide(L)'
;MRAALCLVALTILLTPLSGCSGSSPSWERVGPSEFEEAMASNGDGFLLDVRTPSEWEEDGYLEGATLIPHSELRDREGELPEDKEAPVLLYCRSGNRSQQAAATLQDLGFTDIIELESGITGWKDAGKVVSYD
;
A
#
# COMPACT_ATOMS: atom_id res chain seq x y z
N MET A 1 38.51 -36.65 -51.62
CA MET A 1 37.29 -35.91 -51.41
C MET A 1 37.05 -35.70 -49.94
N ARG A 2 37.29 -34.49 -49.46
CA ARG A 2 37.13 -34.18 -48.05
C ARG A 2 36.08 -33.08 -47.96
N ALA A 3 34.94 -33.42 -47.42
CA ALA A 3 33.90 -32.46 -47.10
C ALA A 3 34.25 -31.81 -45.74
N ALA A 4 34.50 -30.52 -45.78
CA ALA A 4 34.69 -29.72 -44.58
C ALA A 4 33.32 -29.33 -44.02
N LEU A 5 32.98 -29.85 -42.84
CA LEU A 5 31.78 -29.48 -42.11
C LEU A 5 32.06 -28.16 -41.38
N CYS A 6 31.50 -27.07 -41.89
CA CYS A 6 31.48 -25.81 -41.11
C CYS A 6 30.41 -25.87 -40.04
N LEU A 7 30.85 -26.03 -38.80
CA LEU A 7 30.04 -25.83 -37.62
C LEU A 7 29.84 -24.33 -37.40
N VAL A 8 28.66 -23.84 -37.74
CA VAL A 8 28.24 -22.49 -37.36
C VAL A 8 27.78 -22.55 -35.89
N ALA A 9 28.65 -22.10 -35.01
CA ALA A 9 28.25 -21.90 -33.61
C ALA A 9 27.35 -20.68 -33.52
N LEU A 10 26.06 -20.92 -33.32
CA LEU A 10 25.08 -19.89 -33.04
C LEU A 10 25.27 -19.46 -31.59
N THR A 11 26.02 -18.41 -31.36
CA THR A 11 26.12 -17.77 -30.04
C THR A 11 24.86 -16.97 -29.81
N ILE A 12 23.96 -17.50 -28.98
CA ILE A 12 22.81 -16.76 -28.46
C ILE A 12 23.34 -15.75 -27.46
N LEU A 13 23.41 -14.50 -27.89
CA LEU A 13 23.69 -13.39 -26.97
C LEU A 13 22.45 -13.18 -26.10
N LEU A 14 22.51 -13.71 -24.89
CA LEU A 14 21.52 -13.42 -23.87
C LEU A 14 21.78 -12.00 -23.36
N THR A 15 21.07 -11.01 -23.89
CA THR A 15 21.10 -9.66 -23.34
C THR A 15 20.38 -9.67 -22.01
N PRO A 16 21.01 -9.27 -20.90
CA PRO A 16 20.27 -9.07 -19.67
C PRO A 16 19.31 -7.90 -19.87
N LEU A 17 18.02 -8.16 -19.72
CA LEU A 17 17.05 -7.09 -19.60
C LEU A 17 17.36 -6.36 -18.30
N SER A 18 18.01 -5.21 -18.40
CA SER A 18 18.11 -4.28 -17.29
C SER A 18 16.72 -3.79 -16.96
N GLY A 19 16.10 -4.32 -15.89
CA GLY A 19 14.83 -3.85 -15.42
C GLY A 19 14.91 -2.35 -15.14
N CYS A 20 13.96 -1.59 -15.71
CA CYS A 20 13.81 -0.19 -15.41
C CYS A 20 13.64 -0.03 -13.90
N SER A 21 14.61 0.56 -13.21
CA SER A 21 14.44 1.08 -11.87
C SER A 21 13.62 2.37 -11.94
N GLY A 22 12.32 2.26 -12.26
CA GLY A 22 11.36 3.31 -11.97
C GLY A 22 11.09 3.25 -10.47
N SER A 23 11.20 4.37 -9.76
CA SER A 23 10.84 4.47 -8.35
C SER A 23 9.32 4.40 -8.18
N SER A 24 8.74 3.23 -8.43
CA SER A 24 7.38 2.93 -8.00
C SER A 24 7.40 2.74 -6.48
N PRO A 25 6.41 3.29 -5.75
CA PRO A 25 6.28 2.96 -4.34
C PRO A 25 6.21 1.44 -4.18
N SER A 26 6.87 0.91 -3.16
CA SER A 26 6.87 -0.52 -2.89
C SER A 26 5.65 -0.99 -2.10
N TRP A 27 4.60 -0.17 -2.05
CA TRP A 27 3.28 -0.53 -1.53
C TRP A 27 2.24 -0.42 -2.63
N GLU A 28 1.13 -1.09 -2.43
CA GLU A 28 0.03 -1.10 -3.37
C GLU A 28 -0.89 0.10 -3.15
N ARG A 29 -1.25 0.79 -4.23
CA ARG A 29 -2.22 1.90 -4.22
C ARG A 29 -3.44 1.49 -5.03
N VAL A 30 -4.60 1.53 -4.40
CA VAL A 30 -5.85 1.02 -4.99
C VAL A 30 -7.01 2.01 -4.88
N GLY A 31 -8.01 1.83 -5.72
CA GLY A 31 -9.25 2.58 -5.66
C GLY A 31 -10.20 2.08 -4.57
N PRO A 32 -11.35 2.78 -4.37
CA PRO A 32 -12.29 2.44 -3.30
C PRO A 32 -12.84 1.02 -3.33
N SER A 33 -13.21 0.51 -4.50
CA SER A 33 -13.77 -0.86 -4.63
C SER A 33 -12.73 -1.93 -4.32
N GLU A 34 -11.51 -1.77 -4.82
CA GLU A 34 -10.40 -2.69 -4.56
C GLU A 34 -9.98 -2.63 -3.09
N PHE A 35 -10.01 -1.45 -2.48
CA PHE A 35 -9.74 -1.28 -1.06
C PHE A 35 -10.78 -1.99 -0.20
N GLU A 36 -12.05 -1.88 -0.55
CA GLU A 36 -13.14 -2.61 0.12
C GLU A 36 -12.96 -4.13 0.02
N GLU A 37 -12.58 -4.63 -1.16
CA GLU A 37 -12.26 -6.04 -1.36
C GLU A 37 -11.06 -6.47 -0.51
N ALA A 38 -10.02 -5.62 -0.43
CA ALA A 38 -8.86 -5.88 0.42
C ALA A 38 -9.22 -5.93 1.90
N MET A 39 -10.10 -5.05 2.37
CA MET A 39 -10.63 -5.07 3.74
C MET A 39 -11.36 -6.38 4.04
N ALA A 40 -12.18 -6.84 3.11
CA ALA A 40 -12.93 -8.09 3.25
C ALA A 40 -12.03 -9.33 3.20
N SER A 41 -11.03 -9.33 2.33
CA SER A 41 -10.09 -10.46 2.15
C SER A 41 -9.07 -10.58 3.28
N ASN A 42 -8.75 -9.47 3.96
CA ASN A 42 -7.78 -9.39 5.04
C ASN A 42 -8.49 -9.11 6.37
N GLY A 43 -9.41 -9.97 6.77
CA GLY A 43 -10.22 -9.80 7.98
C GLY A 43 -9.39 -9.63 9.26
N ASP A 44 -8.16 -10.13 9.29
CA ASP A 44 -7.19 -9.94 10.36
C ASP A 44 -6.22 -8.77 10.08
N GLY A 45 -6.40 -8.07 8.98
CA GLY A 45 -5.60 -6.91 8.61
C GLY A 45 -5.85 -5.71 9.53
N PHE A 46 -4.83 -4.89 9.66
CA PHE A 46 -4.88 -3.67 10.46
C PHE A 46 -5.32 -2.49 9.57
N LEU A 47 -6.47 -1.90 9.87
CA LEU A 47 -6.98 -0.74 9.15
C LEU A 47 -6.59 0.54 9.87
N LEU A 48 -5.81 1.39 9.21
CA LEU A 48 -5.18 2.58 9.79
C LEU A 48 -5.68 3.86 9.13
N ASP A 49 -6.25 4.74 9.95
CA ASP A 49 -6.57 6.12 9.58
C ASP A 49 -5.44 7.04 10.03
N VAL A 50 -4.80 7.73 9.11
CA VAL A 50 -3.64 8.60 9.41
C VAL A 50 -3.96 10.08 9.40
N ARG A 51 -5.25 10.41 9.52
CA ARG A 51 -5.74 11.80 9.61
C ARG A 51 -5.64 12.35 11.02
N THR A 52 -6.21 13.51 11.24
CA THR A 52 -6.30 14.14 12.56
C THR A 52 -7.56 13.71 13.31
N PRO A 53 -7.60 13.84 14.66
CA PRO A 53 -8.80 13.59 15.44
C PRO A 53 -10.02 14.43 15.01
N SER A 54 -9.82 15.68 14.62
CA SER A 54 -10.93 16.53 14.16
C SER A 54 -11.51 16.04 12.83
N GLU A 55 -10.69 15.58 11.90
CA GLU A 55 -11.19 14.97 10.65
C GLU A 55 -11.99 13.69 10.91
N TRP A 56 -11.55 12.89 11.87
CA TRP A 56 -12.24 11.69 12.30
C TRP A 56 -13.66 12.01 12.79
N GLU A 57 -13.79 12.99 13.65
CA GLU A 57 -15.07 13.39 14.22
C GLU A 57 -15.99 14.07 13.20
N GLU A 58 -15.43 14.96 12.36
CA GLU A 58 -16.21 15.78 11.43
C GLU A 58 -16.62 15.03 10.16
N ASP A 59 -15.73 14.24 9.61
CA ASP A 59 -15.90 13.58 8.31
C ASP A 59 -16.29 12.11 8.39
N GLY A 60 -16.29 11.53 9.58
CA GLY A 60 -16.45 10.10 9.78
C GLY A 60 -15.20 9.32 9.47
N TYR A 61 -15.27 8.00 9.59
CA TYR A 61 -14.16 7.07 9.41
C TYR A 61 -14.65 5.74 8.83
N LEU A 62 -13.75 4.93 8.31
CA LEU A 62 -14.06 3.58 7.89
C LEU A 62 -14.18 2.68 9.13
N GLU A 63 -15.26 1.92 9.21
CA GLU A 63 -15.51 1.04 10.35
C GLU A 63 -14.36 0.08 10.60
N GLY A 64 -13.93 -0.04 11.85
CA GLY A 64 -12.81 -0.87 12.25
C GLY A 64 -11.44 -0.19 12.18
N ALA A 65 -11.37 1.07 11.72
CA ALA A 65 -10.12 1.80 11.65
C ALA A 65 -9.58 2.19 13.03
N THR A 66 -8.26 2.18 13.14
CA THR A 66 -7.53 2.77 14.28
C THR A 66 -6.93 4.10 13.83
N LEU A 67 -7.18 5.15 14.60
CA LEU A 67 -6.65 6.49 14.28
C LEU A 67 -5.25 6.66 14.89
N ILE A 68 -4.27 6.82 14.02
CA ILE A 68 -2.91 7.24 14.38
C ILE A 68 -2.48 8.28 13.34
N PRO A 69 -2.45 9.57 13.68
CA PRO A 69 -2.01 10.60 12.74
C PRO A 69 -0.65 10.27 12.13
N HIS A 70 -0.46 10.56 10.84
CA HIS A 70 0.75 10.17 10.11
C HIS A 70 2.06 10.66 10.75
N SER A 71 2.04 11.79 11.42
CA SER A 71 3.20 12.36 12.13
C SER A 71 3.53 11.65 13.44
N GLU A 72 2.63 10.81 13.96
CA GLU A 72 2.77 10.14 15.26
C GLU A 72 3.10 8.63 15.14
N LEU A 73 3.18 8.10 13.91
CA LEU A 73 3.37 6.66 13.69
C LEU A 73 4.62 6.10 14.37
N ARG A 74 5.74 6.80 14.27
CA ARG A 74 7.00 6.32 14.89
C ARG A 74 6.92 6.30 16.40
N ASP A 75 6.30 7.31 16.98
CA ASP A 75 6.14 7.43 18.43
C ASP A 75 5.11 6.44 18.98
N ARG A 76 4.19 6.00 18.14
CA ARG A 76 3.10 5.09 18.48
C ARG A 76 3.23 3.71 17.84
N GLU A 77 4.44 3.31 17.49
CA GLU A 77 4.71 2.00 16.88
C GLU A 77 4.16 0.83 17.67
N GLY A 78 4.12 0.93 19.00
CA GLY A 78 3.56 -0.09 19.87
C GLY A 78 2.06 -0.36 19.68
N GLU A 79 1.33 0.53 18.97
CA GLU A 79 -0.08 0.35 18.62
C GLU A 79 -0.26 -0.33 17.24
N LEU A 80 0.83 -0.51 16.50
CA LEU A 80 0.84 -1.22 15.22
C LEU A 80 1.01 -2.73 15.46
N PRO A 81 0.68 -3.58 14.46
CA PRO A 81 0.89 -5.02 14.60
C PRO A 81 2.35 -5.38 14.92
N GLU A 82 2.54 -6.33 15.82
CA GLU A 82 3.87 -6.90 16.10
C GLU A 82 4.40 -7.70 14.91
N ASP A 83 3.52 -8.40 14.21
CA ASP A 83 3.84 -9.11 12.99
C ASP A 83 3.98 -8.13 11.83
N LYS A 84 5.22 -7.92 11.39
CA LYS A 84 5.54 -7.01 10.29
C LYS A 84 5.11 -7.52 8.90
N GLU A 85 4.72 -8.76 8.80
CA GLU A 85 4.14 -9.35 7.58
C GLU A 85 2.62 -9.25 7.57
N ALA A 86 1.99 -8.84 8.67
CA ALA A 86 0.56 -8.61 8.73
C ALA A 86 0.13 -7.49 7.77
N PRO A 87 -0.98 -7.66 7.03
CA PRO A 87 -1.48 -6.63 6.14
C PRO A 87 -1.84 -5.34 6.88
N VAL A 88 -1.36 -4.22 6.38
CA VAL A 88 -1.74 -2.88 6.85
C VAL A 88 -2.43 -2.14 5.72
N LEU A 89 -3.70 -1.84 5.92
CA LEU A 89 -4.50 -1.05 5.02
C LEU A 89 -4.62 0.35 5.60
N LEU A 90 -4.32 1.37 4.81
CA LEU A 90 -4.33 2.74 5.33
C LEU A 90 -4.95 3.74 4.37
N TYR A 91 -5.44 4.81 4.94
CA TYR A 91 -6.01 5.93 4.19
C TYR A 91 -5.81 7.25 4.93
N CYS A 92 -5.86 8.33 4.17
CA CYS A 92 -5.99 9.68 4.69
C CYS A 92 -7.21 10.36 4.04
N ARG A 93 -7.20 11.66 3.91
CA ARG A 93 -8.30 12.39 3.28
C ARG A 93 -8.30 12.23 1.76
N SER A 94 -7.16 12.45 1.09
CA SER A 94 -7.04 12.52 -0.37
C SER A 94 -5.81 11.83 -0.97
N GLY A 95 -5.06 11.07 -0.17
CA GLY A 95 -3.96 10.24 -0.64
C GLY A 95 -2.55 10.85 -0.51
N ASN A 96 -2.37 12.02 0.09
CA ASN A 96 -1.04 12.64 0.26
C ASN A 96 -0.33 12.17 1.54
N ARG A 97 -1.00 12.32 2.68
CA ARG A 97 -0.45 11.90 3.99
C ARG A 97 -0.29 10.40 4.10
N SER A 98 -1.17 9.64 3.47
CA SER A 98 -1.09 8.18 3.45
C SER A 98 0.15 7.65 2.73
N GLN A 99 0.64 8.34 1.71
CA GLN A 99 1.92 8.00 1.07
C GLN A 99 3.10 8.17 2.03
N GLN A 100 3.13 9.25 2.79
CA GLN A 100 4.15 9.48 3.81
C GLN A 100 4.06 8.44 4.92
N ALA A 101 2.85 8.11 5.34
CA ALA A 101 2.59 7.06 6.33
C ALA A 101 3.03 5.68 5.82
N ALA A 102 2.74 5.34 4.57
CA ALA A 102 3.18 4.09 3.95
C ALA A 102 4.71 3.98 3.92
N ALA A 103 5.41 5.05 3.56
CA ALA A 103 6.86 5.08 3.59
C ALA A 103 7.40 4.88 5.02
N THR A 104 6.77 5.49 6.02
CA THR A 104 7.12 5.30 7.43
C THR A 104 6.90 3.84 7.86
N LEU A 105 5.77 3.24 7.47
CA LEU A 105 5.48 1.83 7.76
C LEU A 105 6.54 0.89 7.15
N GLN A 106 7.00 1.17 5.94
CA GLN A 106 8.10 0.42 5.33
C GLN A 106 9.39 0.55 6.13
N ASP A 107 9.73 1.75 6.56
CA ASP A 107 10.92 2.00 7.40
C ASP A 107 10.81 1.25 8.73
N LEU A 108 9.60 1.05 9.24
CA LEU A 108 9.33 0.27 10.45
C LEU A 108 9.31 -1.26 10.21
N GLY A 109 9.47 -1.69 8.96
CA GLY A 109 9.62 -3.09 8.58
C GLY A 109 8.37 -3.78 8.03
N PHE A 110 7.25 -3.06 7.86
CA PHE A 110 6.03 -3.63 7.26
C PHE A 110 6.22 -3.89 5.77
N THR A 111 5.81 -5.07 5.31
CA THR A 111 6.03 -5.55 3.95
C THR A 111 4.76 -5.70 3.13
N ASP A 112 3.59 -5.70 3.75
CA ASP A 112 2.29 -5.83 3.09
C ASP A 112 1.43 -4.60 3.41
N ILE A 113 1.49 -3.60 2.53
CA ILE A 113 0.87 -2.30 2.72
C ILE A 113 -0.04 -2.00 1.53
N ILE A 114 -1.31 -1.70 1.82
CA ILE A 114 -2.32 -1.33 0.82
C ILE A 114 -2.86 0.04 1.18
N GLU A 115 -2.75 0.98 0.27
CA GLU A 115 -3.16 2.37 0.45
C GLU A 115 -4.39 2.70 -0.40
N LEU A 116 -5.39 3.33 0.20
CA LEU A 116 -6.51 3.91 -0.53
C LEU A 116 -6.06 5.22 -1.21
N GLU A 117 -5.81 5.16 -2.50
CA GLU A 117 -5.21 6.24 -3.29
C GLU A 117 -5.99 7.55 -3.21
N SER A 118 -7.31 7.48 -3.30
CA SER A 118 -8.20 8.65 -3.28
C SER A 118 -8.61 9.09 -1.87
N GLY A 119 -8.21 8.36 -0.85
CA GLY A 119 -8.56 8.62 0.53
C GLY A 119 -10.05 8.49 0.82
N ILE A 120 -10.46 8.96 2.00
CA ILE A 120 -11.87 8.91 2.39
C ILE A 120 -12.77 9.77 1.50
N THR A 121 -12.21 10.80 0.87
CA THR A 121 -12.95 11.61 -0.11
C THR A 121 -13.41 10.76 -1.29
N GLY A 122 -12.50 10.01 -1.91
CA GLY A 122 -12.85 9.09 -2.99
C GLY A 122 -13.75 7.95 -2.55
N TRP A 123 -13.59 7.48 -1.33
CA TRP A 123 -14.48 6.48 -0.72
C TRP A 123 -15.93 6.96 -0.66
N LYS A 124 -16.15 8.18 -0.17
CA LYS A 124 -17.48 8.83 -0.12
C LYS A 124 -18.03 9.10 -1.52
N ASP A 125 -17.20 9.59 -2.43
CA ASP A 125 -17.59 9.86 -3.82
C ASP A 125 -18.03 8.59 -4.55
N ALA A 126 -17.50 7.44 -4.18
CA ALA A 126 -17.90 6.13 -4.67
C ALA A 126 -19.21 5.61 -4.02
N GLY A 127 -19.83 6.39 -3.16
CA GLY A 127 -21.09 6.05 -2.47
C GLY A 127 -20.93 5.05 -1.32
N LYS A 128 -19.71 4.87 -0.82
CA LYS A 128 -19.44 3.92 0.27
C LYS A 128 -19.68 4.55 1.64
N VAL A 129 -20.05 3.71 2.58
CA VAL A 129 -20.48 4.13 3.92
C VAL A 129 -19.30 4.48 4.82
N VAL A 130 -19.45 5.54 5.62
CA VAL A 130 -18.56 5.88 6.72
C VAL A 130 -19.31 5.82 8.05
N SER A 131 -18.56 5.59 9.12
CA SER A 131 -19.08 5.55 10.48
C SER A 131 -18.82 6.89 11.19
N TYR A 132 -19.62 7.18 12.19
CA TYR A 132 -19.48 8.33 13.10
C TYR A 132 -19.67 7.84 14.54
N ASP A 133 -18.97 8.47 15.46
CA ASP A 133 -19.14 8.20 16.90
C ASP A 133 -20.45 8.79 17.42
#